data_6f582bae7b2014a51df204d99bdaa7c9
#
_entry.id   6f582bae7b2014a51df204d99bdaa7c9
#
_cell.length_a   1.000
_cell.length_b   1.000
_cell.length_c   1.000
_cell.angle_alpha   90.00
_cell.angle_beta   90.00
_cell.angle_gamma   90.00
#
_symmetry.space_group_name_H-M   'P 1'
#
loop_
_entity.id
_entity.type
_entity.pdbx_description
1 polymer ?
#
loop_
_entity_poly.entity_id
_entity_poly.type
_entity_poly.pdbx_seq_one_letter_code
_entity_poly.pdbx_strand_id
1 'polypeptide(L)'
;MQEGGATAQNLLIVRHAKAESRKSWKGTDANRPITPKGAAMAFALNRELACFNPTRLATSPWLRCQETLQVLSWQTERPMEHINALTEDAFAEHPAVSWLAFREQITQTLNSRETTAICMHRPVIGGMYDHLRGLCARKQLAKQLIAKSPYMPTGTAMSLFIIDTPQGPSIIDIQKVSPIVY
;
A
#
# COMPACT_ATOMS: atom_id res chain seq x y z
N MET A 1 -15.67 -31.66 -15.64
CA MET A 1 -16.01 -30.46 -14.80
C MET A 1 -14.72 -29.95 -14.21
N GLN A 2 -14.17 -28.86 -14.76
CA GLN A 2 -13.04 -28.19 -14.15
C GLN A 2 -13.62 -27.34 -13.01
N GLU A 3 -13.33 -27.73 -11.77
CA GLU A 3 -13.55 -26.86 -10.62
C GLU A 3 -12.64 -25.65 -10.77
N GLY A 4 -13.19 -24.54 -11.21
CA GLY A 4 -12.49 -23.27 -11.24
C GLY A 4 -12.24 -22.80 -9.80
N GLY A 5 -11.13 -23.24 -9.23
CA GLY A 5 -10.70 -22.71 -7.93
C GLY A 5 -10.50 -21.21 -8.03
N ALA A 6 -11.12 -20.45 -7.13
CA ALA A 6 -10.90 -19.01 -7.05
C ALA A 6 -9.41 -18.73 -6.80
N THR A 7 -8.77 -18.00 -7.72
CA THR A 7 -7.36 -17.65 -7.59
C THR A 7 -7.25 -16.35 -6.78
N ALA A 8 -6.46 -16.38 -5.72
CA ALA A 8 -6.18 -15.19 -4.93
C ALA A 8 -5.28 -14.21 -5.69
N GLN A 9 -5.61 -12.93 -5.63
CA GLN A 9 -4.79 -11.86 -6.14
C GLN A 9 -4.13 -11.11 -4.98
N ASN A 10 -3.01 -10.48 -5.24
CA ASN A 10 -2.21 -9.85 -4.20
C ASN A 10 -2.19 -8.32 -4.34
N LEU A 11 -2.47 -7.64 -3.24
CA LEU A 11 -2.37 -6.19 -3.13
C LEU A 11 -1.49 -5.85 -1.94
N LEU A 12 -0.42 -5.10 -2.19
CA LEU A 12 0.57 -4.69 -1.21
C LEU A 12 0.31 -3.25 -0.79
N ILE A 13 -0.04 -3.05 0.48
CA ILE A 13 -0.12 -1.72 1.08
C ILE A 13 1.26 -1.37 1.61
N VAL A 14 1.85 -0.28 1.10
CA VAL A 14 3.19 0.18 1.46
C VAL A 14 3.09 1.50 2.20
N ARG A 15 3.71 1.59 3.37
CA ARG A 15 3.94 2.87 4.03
C ARG A 15 5.26 3.45 3.54
N HIS A 16 5.26 4.75 3.18
CA HIS A 16 6.48 5.42 2.75
C HIS A 16 7.61 5.25 3.77
N ALA A 17 8.85 5.25 3.28
CA ALA A 17 10.05 5.16 4.10
C ALA A 17 10.25 6.42 4.96
N LYS A 18 11.22 6.37 5.86
CA LYS A 18 11.50 7.49 6.78
C LYS A 18 11.78 8.78 6.00
N ALA A 19 10.97 9.79 6.24
CA ALA A 19 11.08 11.11 5.63
C ALA A 19 11.79 12.11 6.55
N GLU A 20 12.26 13.22 5.97
CA GLU A 20 12.74 14.36 6.74
C GLU A 20 11.71 14.78 7.79
N SER A 21 12.15 15.28 8.93
CA SER A 21 11.20 15.72 9.96
C SER A 21 10.46 16.98 9.52
N ARG A 22 9.20 17.10 9.90
CA ARG A 22 8.41 18.31 9.62
C ARG A 22 9.02 19.56 10.22
N LYS A 23 9.75 19.42 11.33
CA LYS A 23 10.41 20.54 12.02
C LYS A 23 11.62 21.09 11.26
N SER A 24 12.37 20.21 10.58
CA SER A 24 13.59 20.58 9.86
C SER A 24 13.32 20.92 8.39
N TRP A 25 12.24 20.40 7.81
CA TRP A 25 11.90 20.64 6.42
C TRP A 25 11.25 22.00 6.23
N LYS A 26 11.82 22.80 5.31
CA LYS A 26 11.37 24.18 5.05
C LYS A 26 10.44 24.31 3.83
N GLY A 27 10.28 23.26 3.05
CA GLY A 27 9.37 23.24 1.90
C GLY A 27 7.95 22.82 2.29
N THR A 28 7.13 22.59 1.29
CA THR A 28 5.77 22.04 1.49
C THR A 28 5.85 20.58 1.95
N ASP A 29 4.85 20.15 2.70
CA ASP A 29 4.79 18.75 3.16
C ASP A 29 4.73 17.76 1.98
N ALA A 30 4.08 18.15 0.88
CA ALA A 30 4.03 17.35 -0.34
C ALA A 30 5.42 17.08 -0.95
N ASN A 31 6.35 18.00 -0.80
CA ASN A 31 7.72 17.90 -1.33
C ASN A 31 8.74 17.42 -0.30
N ARG A 32 8.30 17.01 0.87
CA ARG A 32 9.19 16.52 1.93
C ARG A 32 9.75 15.14 1.54
N PRO A 33 11.09 15.03 1.35
CA PRO A 33 11.72 13.81 0.83
C PRO A 33 11.95 12.77 1.93
N ILE A 34 12.29 11.55 1.50
CA ILE A 34 12.85 10.54 2.41
C ILE A 34 14.28 10.95 2.80
N THR A 35 14.71 10.49 3.97
CA THR A 35 16.09 10.67 4.45
C THR A 35 17.03 9.66 3.76
N PRO A 36 18.39 9.83 3.89
CA PRO A 36 19.31 8.77 3.46
C PRO A 36 19.02 7.41 4.13
N LYS A 37 18.64 7.41 5.40
CA LYS A 37 18.17 6.20 6.09
C LYS A 37 16.90 5.65 5.46
N GLY A 38 15.96 6.54 5.11
CA GLY A 38 14.73 6.18 4.40
C GLY A 38 15.02 5.58 3.02
N ALA A 39 16.01 6.09 2.31
CA ALA A 39 16.43 5.52 1.02
C ALA A 39 16.96 4.08 1.17
N ALA A 40 17.76 3.81 2.20
CA ALA A 40 18.20 2.46 2.52
C ALA A 40 17.03 1.53 2.87
N MET A 41 16.06 2.03 3.64
CA MET A 41 14.83 1.29 3.96
C MET A 41 14.03 0.98 2.68
N ALA A 42 13.84 1.96 1.82
CA ALA A 42 13.12 1.80 0.56
C ALA A 42 13.80 0.78 -0.36
N PHE A 43 15.12 0.80 -0.44
CA PHE A 43 15.88 -0.17 -1.21
C PHE A 43 15.67 -1.60 -0.70
N ALA A 44 15.78 -1.81 0.62
CA ALA A 44 15.55 -3.10 1.25
C ALA A 44 14.10 -3.57 1.05
N LEU A 45 13.12 -2.66 1.19
CA LEU A 45 11.71 -2.96 0.96
C LEU A 45 11.45 -3.38 -0.49
N ASN A 46 11.99 -2.66 -1.46
CA ASN A 46 11.75 -2.97 -2.88
C ASN A 46 12.30 -4.35 -3.27
N ARG A 47 13.40 -4.80 -2.64
CA ARG A 47 13.89 -6.17 -2.82
C ARG A 47 12.88 -7.21 -2.36
N GLU A 48 12.25 -6.98 -1.21
CA GLU A 48 11.21 -7.88 -0.69
C GLU A 48 9.94 -7.82 -1.56
N LEU A 49 9.51 -6.63 -1.96
CA LEU A 49 8.34 -6.45 -2.82
C LEU A 49 8.51 -7.13 -4.18
N ALA A 50 9.72 -7.13 -4.73
CA ALA A 50 10.01 -7.78 -6.01
C ALA A 50 9.68 -9.29 -5.98
N CYS A 51 9.76 -9.94 -4.82
CA CYS A 51 9.40 -11.35 -4.67
C CYS A 51 7.91 -11.63 -4.94
N PHE A 52 7.05 -10.63 -4.78
CA PHE A 52 5.62 -10.71 -5.11
C PHE A 52 5.33 -10.42 -6.59
N ASN A 53 6.33 -10.02 -7.34
CA ASN A 53 6.23 -9.67 -8.76
C ASN A 53 5.11 -8.64 -9.07
N PRO A 54 5.09 -7.47 -8.41
CA PRO A 54 4.08 -6.46 -8.69
C PRO A 54 4.29 -5.88 -10.09
N THR A 55 3.21 -5.83 -10.87
CA THR A 55 3.20 -5.27 -12.22
C THR A 55 2.32 -4.04 -12.33
N ARG A 56 1.56 -3.74 -11.30
CA ARG A 56 0.79 -2.51 -11.15
C ARG A 56 1.32 -1.75 -9.94
N LEU A 57 1.76 -0.51 -10.18
CA LEU A 57 2.30 0.36 -9.13
C LEU A 57 1.44 1.62 -9.01
N ALA A 58 1.01 1.93 -7.81
CA ALA A 58 0.25 3.13 -7.50
C ALA A 58 0.84 3.83 -6.27
N THR A 59 0.68 5.13 -6.20
CA THR A 59 1.24 5.92 -5.11
C THR A 59 0.45 7.19 -4.87
N SER A 60 0.42 7.66 -3.61
CA SER A 60 0.19 9.08 -3.36
C SER A 60 1.21 9.89 -4.15
N PRO A 61 0.83 11.03 -4.77
CA PRO A 61 1.75 11.86 -5.54
C PRO A 61 2.78 12.61 -4.67
N TRP A 62 2.68 12.58 -3.35
CA TRP A 62 3.64 13.22 -2.48
C TRP A 62 5.00 12.55 -2.56
N LEU A 63 6.07 13.37 -2.53
CA LEU A 63 7.41 12.95 -2.90
C LEU A 63 7.90 11.72 -2.12
N ARG A 64 7.72 11.69 -0.81
CA ARG A 64 8.18 10.56 0.03
C ARG A 64 7.57 9.21 -0.34
N CYS A 65 6.34 9.21 -0.85
CA CYS A 65 5.71 8.00 -1.37
C CYS A 65 6.28 7.59 -2.73
N GLN A 66 6.45 8.54 -3.64
CA GLN A 66 7.06 8.28 -4.94
C GLN A 66 8.49 7.73 -4.78
N GLU A 67 9.29 8.36 -3.94
CA GLU A 67 10.67 7.93 -3.69
C GLU A 67 10.74 6.51 -3.07
N THR A 68 9.75 6.13 -2.28
CA THR A 68 9.72 4.79 -1.66
C THR A 68 9.57 3.69 -2.70
N LEU A 69 8.76 3.86 -3.74
CA LEU A 69 8.56 2.84 -4.79
C LEU A 69 9.41 3.06 -6.05
N GLN A 70 10.21 4.12 -6.11
CA GLN A 70 10.93 4.51 -7.32
C GLN A 70 11.87 3.41 -7.84
N VAL A 71 12.59 2.73 -6.96
CA VAL A 71 13.49 1.63 -7.35
C VAL A 71 12.71 0.49 -8.00
N LEU A 72 11.57 0.13 -7.43
CA LEU A 72 10.71 -0.91 -7.98
C LEU A 72 10.16 -0.52 -9.36
N SER A 73 9.76 0.73 -9.54
CA SER A 73 9.31 1.27 -10.81
C SER A 73 10.39 1.16 -11.89
N TRP A 74 11.63 1.51 -11.55
CA TRP A 74 12.76 1.38 -12.48
C TRP A 74 13.07 -0.08 -12.81
N GLN A 75 13.10 -0.95 -11.82
CA GLN A 75 13.42 -2.37 -12.02
C GLN A 75 12.38 -3.13 -12.83
N THR A 76 11.11 -2.78 -12.67
CA THR A 76 10.01 -3.42 -13.38
C THR A 76 9.68 -2.75 -14.72
N GLU A 77 10.26 -1.58 -14.99
CA GLU A 77 9.93 -0.72 -16.15
C GLU A 77 8.43 -0.37 -16.18
N ARG A 78 7.80 -0.28 -15.00
CA ARG A 78 6.39 0.06 -14.85
C ARG A 78 6.25 1.46 -14.26
N PRO A 79 5.43 2.33 -14.87
CA PRO A 79 5.14 3.64 -14.30
C PRO A 79 4.31 3.48 -13.02
N MET A 80 4.44 4.47 -12.13
CA MET A 80 3.56 4.58 -10.97
C MET A 80 2.34 5.42 -11.33
N GLU A 81 1.14 4.89 -11.10
CA GLU A 81 -0.09 5.67 -11.16
C GLU A 81 -0.18 6.58 -9.93
N HIS A 82 -0.34 7.89 -10.15
CA HIS A 82 -0.51 8.85 -9.08
C HIS A 82 -2.00 8.96 -8.72
N ILE A 83 -2.34 8.67 -7.46
CA ILE A 83 -3.71 8.73 -6.97
C ILE A 83 -3.84 9.89 -5.98
N ASN A 84 -4.35 11.02 -6.45
CA ASN A 84 -4.47 12.25 -5.67
C ASN A 84 -5.32 12.07 -4.40
N ALA A 85 -6.33 11.21 -4.46
CA ALA A 85 -7.19 10.92 -3.32
C ALA A 85 -6.48 10.22 -2.15
N LEU A 86 -5.24 9.73 -2.34
CA LEU A 86 -4.47 9.05 -1.30
C LEU A 86 -3.46 9.95 -0.58
N THR A 87 -3.46 11.26 -0.83
CA THR A 87 -2.67 12.22 -0.04
C THR A 87 -3.28 12.38 1.37
N GLU A 88 -2.47 12.82 2.32
CA GLU A 88 -2.97 13.09 3.68
C GLU A 88 -4.04 14.19 3.66
N ASP A 89 -3.86 15.24 2.86
CA ASP A 89 -4.81 16.35 2.75
C ASP A 89 -6.14 15.89 2.13
N ALA A 90 -6.09 15.12 1.04
CA ALA A 90 -7.29 14.60 0.41
C ALA A 90 -8.07 13.68 1.36
N PHE A 91 -7.38 12.84 2.10
CA PHE A 91 -8.02 11.96 3.09
C PHE A 91 -8.65 12.75 4.23
N ALA A 92 -7.98 13.79 4.73
CA ALA A 92 -8.52 14.64 5.79
C ALA A 92 -9.79 15.38 5.35
N GLU A 93 -9.85 15.84 4.09
CA GLU A 93 -11.00 16.57 3.55
C GLU A 93 -12.16 15.64 3.17
N HIS A 94 -11.85 14.54 2.47
CA HIS A 94 -12.86 13.63 1.89
C HIS A 94 -12.45 12.16 2.06
N PRO A 95 -12.49 11.60 3.27
CA PRO A 95 -12.05 10.22 3.52
C PRO A 95 -12.82 9.17 2.72
N ALA A 96 -14.10 9.42 2.42
CA ALA A 96 -14.90 8.52 1.59
C ALA A 96 -14.39 8.44 0.15
N VAL A 97 -13.91 9.55 -0.40
CA VAL A 97 -13.31 9.58 -1.76
C VAL A 97 -12.01 8.80 -1.78
N SER A 98 -11.20 8.92 -0.74
CA SER A 98 -9.97 8.14 -0.60
C SER A 98 -10.25 6.63 -0.57
N TRP A 99 -11.26 6.22 0.17
CA TRP A 99 -11.67 4.81 0.19
C TRP A 99 -12.16 4.33 -1.17
N LEU A 100 -12.97 5.11 -1.88
CA LEU A 100 -13.44 4.74 -3.21
C LEU A 100 -12.28 4.57 -4.20
N ALA A 101 -11.29 5.45 -4.14
CA ALA A 101 -10.09 5.35 -4.98
C ALA A 101 -9.27 4.09 -4.67
N PHE A 102 -9.13 3.76 -3.38
CA PHE A 102 -8.43 2.54 -2.96
C PHE A 102 -9.22 1.29 -3.36
N ARG A 103 -10.52 1.29 -3.14
CA ARG A 103 -11.41 0.18 -3.52
C ARG A 103 -11.36 -0.10 -5.04
N GLU A 104 -11.23 0.93 -5.85
CA GLU A 104 -11.04 0.80 -7.30
C GLU A 104 -9.75 0.05 -7.61
N GLN A 105 -8.68 0.27 -6.84
CA GLN A 105 -7.43 -0.49 -6.99
C GLN A 105 -7.61 -1.98 -6.65
N ILE A 106 -8.44 -2.30 -5.66
CA ILE A 106 -8.82 -3.70 -5.38
C ILE A 106 -9.52 -4.30 -6.58
N THR A 107 -10.51 -3.61 -7.13
CA THR A 107 -11.28 -4.06 -8.30
C THR A 107 -10.37 -4.30 -9.50
N GLN A 108 -9.48 -3.37 -9.80
CA GLN A 108 -8.53 -3.50 -10.91
C GLN A 108 -7.55 -4.66 -10.70
N THR A 109 -7.10 -4.87 -9.46
CA THR A 109 -6.21 -5.99 -9.11
C THR A 109 -6.90 -7.33 -9.37
N LEU A 110 -8.15 -7.46 -8.97
CA LEU A 110 -8.95 -8.66 -9.19
C LEU A 110 -9.21 -8.90 -10.69
N ASN A 111 -9.58 -7.86 -11.42
CA ASN A 111 -9.92 -7.95 -12.84
C ASN A 111 -8.70 -8.24 -13.73
N SER A 112 -7.58 -7.59 -13.46
CA SER A 112 -6.34 -7.75 -14.22
C SER A 112 -5.58 -9.03 -13.87
N ARG A 113 -5.83 -9.59 -12.69
CA ARG A 113 -5.06 -10.70 -12.09
C ARG A 113 -3.58 -10.37 -11.92
N GLU A 114 -3.26 -9.11 -11.74
CA GLU A 114 -1.91 -8.62 -11.49
C GLU A 114 -1.73 -8.31 -10.01
N THR A 115 -0.49 -8.39 -9.53
CA THR A 115 -0.15 -7.90 -8.20
C THR A 115 0.03 -6.39 -8.24
N THR A 116 -0.61 -5.69 -7.30
CA THR A 116 -0.54 -4.24 -7.17
C THR A 116 0.21 -3.86 -5.90
N ALA A 117 1.14 -2.91 -5.99
CA ALA A 117 1.74 -2.25 -4.82
C ALA A 117 1.28 -0.80 -4.77
N ILE A 118 0.79 -0.36 -3.61
CA ILE A 118 0.27 1.01 -3.39
C ILE A 118 1.00 1.64 -2.22
N CYS A 119 1.71 2.75 -2.46
CA CYS A 119 2.36 3.51 -1.40
C CYS A 119 1.50 4.67 -0.93
N MET A 120 1.34 4.78 0.38
CA MET A 120 0.53 5.83 0.97
C MET A 120 1.02 6.20 2.38
N HIS A 121 0.28 7.04 3.06
CA HIS A 121 0.62 7.67 4.32
C HIS A 121 -0.09 7.01 5.51
N ARG A 122 0.51 7.15 6.70
CA ARG A 122 -0.04 6.59 7.94
C ARG A 122 -1.53 6.85 8.15
N PRO A 123 -2.05 8.11 8.10
CA PRO A 123 -3.47 8.32 8.36
C PRO A 123 -4.36 7.66 7.33
N VAL A 124 -3.94 7.67 6.07
CA VAL A 124 -4.69 7.04 4.97
C VAL A 124 -4.73 5.52 5.16
N ILE A 125 -3.60 4.92 5.53
CA ILE A 125 -3.52 3.48 5.83
C ILE A 125 -4.49 3.11 6.95
N GLY A 126 -4.51 3.89 8.03
CA GLY A 126 -5.45 3.69 9.13
C GLY A 126 -6.90 3.73 8.67
N GLY A 127 -7.25 4.70 7.82
CA GLY A 127 -8.58 4.81 7.22
C GLY A 127 -8.94 3.63 6.32
N MET A 128 -7.98 3.16 5.52
CA MET A 128 -8.19 1.97 4.68
C MET A 128 -8.38 0.72 5.53
N TYR A 129 -7.60 0.56 6.58
CA TYR A 129 -7.72 -0.58 7.49
C TYR A 129 -9.11 -0.68 8.13
N ASP A 130 -9.74 0.44 8.46
CA ASP A 130 -11.09 0.47 9.02
C ASP A 130 -12.09 -0.21 8.08
N HIS A 131 -11.99 0.05 6.78
CA HIS A 131 -12.84 -0.59 5.78
C HIS A 131 -12.41 -2.04 5.48
N LEU A 132 -11.11 -2.30 5.39
CA LEU A 132 -10.55 -3.60 5.02
C LEU A 132 -10.86 -4.68 6.06
N ARG A 133 -10.99 -4.32 7.36
CA ARG A 133 -11.38 -5.28 8.39
C ARG A 133 -12.72 -5.94 8.08
N GLY A 134 -13.65 -5.18 7.52
CA GLY A 134 -14.97 -5.71 7.10
C GLY A 134 -14.91 -6.65 5.90
N LEU A 135 -13.80 -6.66 5.15
CA LEU A 135 -13.60 -7.57 4.01
C LEU A 135 -12.86 -8.85 4.39
N CYS A 136 -12.34 -8.96 5.60
CA CYS A 136 -11.60 -10.15 6.04
C CYS A 136 -12.54 -11.34 6.20
N ALA A 137 -12.14 -12.48 5.63
CA ALA A 137 -12.90 -13.72 5.70
C ALA A 137 -12.99 -14.28 7.14
N ARG A 138 -12.03 -13.94 8.00
CA ARG A 138 -11.94 -14.41 9.38
C ARG A 138 -11.54 -13.27 10.32
N LYS A 139 -12.05 -13.32 11.56
CA LYS A 139 -11.73 -12.32 12.60
C LYS A 139 -10.24 -12.25 12.92
N GLN A 140 -9.51 -13.35 12.84
CA GLN A 140 -8.07 -13.37 13.08
C GLN A 140 -7.29 -12.52 12.06
N LEU A 141 -7.73 -12.49 10.80
CA LEU A 141 -7.14 -11.63 9.78
C LEU A 141 -7.41 -10.16 10.07
N ALA A 142 -8.64 -9.83 10.47
CA ALA A 142 -8.99 -8.46 10.80
C ALA A 142 -8.12 -7.89 11.94
N LYS A 143 -7.71 -8.73 12.90
CA LYS A 143 -6.82 -8.32 13.99
C LYS A 143 -5.41 -7.96 13.53
N GLN A 144 -4.96 -8.47 12.40
CA GLN A 144 -3.66 -8.12 11.83
C GLN A 144 -3.64 -6.70 11.24
N LEU A 145 -4.80 -6.16 10.89
CA LEU A 145 -4.97 -4.78 10.47
C LEU A 145 -5.15 -3.90 11.71
N ILE A 146 -4.04 -3.42 12.24
CA ILE A 146 -3.96 -2.74 13.53
C ILE A 146 -4.82 -1.48 13.55
N ALA A 147 -5.69 -1.35 14.55
CA ALA A 147 -6.63 -0.23 14.68
C ALA A 147 -6.00 1.03 15.29
N LYS A 148 -4.82 0.90 15.90
CA LYS A 148 -4.15 1.98 16.63
C LYS A 148 -2.96 2.52 15.82
N SER A 149 -2.87 3.87 15.74
CA SER A 149 -1.69 4.52 15.18
C SER A 149 -0.39 4.02 15.87
N PRO A 150 0.70 3.80 15.12
CA PRO A 150 0.96 4.18 13.72
C PRO A 150 0.52 3.18 12.64
N TYR A 151 -0.28 2.20 12.95
CA TYR A 151 -0.83 1.15 12.08
C TYR A 151 0.20 0.18 11.51
N MET A 152 1.32 0.67 11.01
CA MET A 152 2.47 -0.09 10.53
C MET A 152 3.72 0.80 10.51
N PRO A 153 4.95 0.23 10.69
CA PRO A 153 6.18 1.01 10.63
C PRO A 153 6.46 1.61 9.25
N THR A 154 7.21 2.70 9.20
CA THR A 154 7.70 3.26 7.92
C THR A 154 8.56 2.25 7.16
N GLY A 155 8.48 2.27 5.83
CA GLY A 155 9.28 1.41 4.98
C GLY A 155 8.93 -0.07 5.10
N THR A 156 7.70 -0.39 5.48
CA THR A 156 7.16 -1.75 5.53
C THR A 156 5.94 -1.88 4.61
N ALA A 157 5.51 -3.11 4.39
CA ALA A 157 4.31 -3.38 3.61
C ALA A 157 3.44 -4.44 4.27
N MET A 158 2.18 -4.45 3.87
CA MET A 158 1.19 -5.44 4.23
C MET A 158 0.66 -6.07 2.96
N SER A 159 0.89 -7.36 2.79
CA SER A 159 0.42 -8.11 1.64
C SER A 159 -0.96 -8.68 1.91
N LEU A 160 -1.95 -8.27 1.13
CA LEU A 160 -3.32 -8.77 1.20
C LEU A 160 -3.56 -9.77 0.08
N PHE A 161 -4.01 -10.96 0.41
CA PHE A 161 -4.45 -11.95 -0.56
C PHE A 161 -5.97 -11.90 -0.66
N ILE A 162 -6.48 -11.55 -1.83
CA ILE A 162 -7.89 -11.20 -2.05
C ILE A 162 -8.48 -12.13 -3.12
N ILE A 163 -9.68 -12.64 -2.86
CA ILE A 163 -10.49 -13.34 -3.84
C ILE A 163 -11.76 -12.55 -4.14
N ASP A 164 -12.28 -12.72 -5.33
CA ASP A 164 -13.60 -12.22 -5.67
C ASP A 164 -14.65 -13.26 -5.30
N THR A 165 -15.70 -12.81 -4.61
CA THR A 165 -16.84 -13.67 -4.21
C THR A 165 -18.15 -13.05 -4.72
N PRO A 166 -19.26 -13.82 -4.75
CA PRO A 166 -20.57 -13.25 -5.08
C PRO A 166 -20.99 -12.06 -4.18
N GLN A 167 -20.44 -11.98 -2.96
CA GLN A 167 -20.69 -10.88 -2.02
C GLN A 167 -19.65 -9.75 -2.13
N GLY A 168 -18.72 -9.82 -3.07
CA GLY A 168 -17.64 -8.87 -3.27
C GLY A 168 -16.28 -9.41 -2.87
N PRO A 169 -15.24 -8.54 -2.82
CA PRO A 169 -13.90 -8.97 -2.48
C PRO A 169 -13.79 -9.46 -1.03
N SER A 170 -13.01 -10.53 -0.83
CA SER A 170 -12.74 -11.13 0.48
C SER A 170 -11.25 -11.31 0.67
N ILE A 171 -10.73 -10.81 1.80
CA ILE A 171 -9.33 -10.99 2.19
C ILE A 171 -9.21 -12.35 2.89
N ILE A 172 -8.43 -13.25 2.31
CA ILE A 172 -8.30 -14.63 2.79
C ILE A 172 -6.99 -14.89 3.52
N ASP A 173 -5.99 -14.03 3.34
CA ASP A 173 -4.71 -14.10 4.04
C ASP A 173 -4.02 -12.74 4.06
N ILE A 174 -3.12 -12.53 5.03
CA ILE A 174 -2.34 -11.31 5.19
C ILE A 174 -0.92 -11.70 5.60
N GLN A 175 0.08 -11.10 4.94
CA GLN A 175 1.49 -11.25 5.30
C GLN A 175 2.13 -9.89 5.54
N LYS A 176 2.87 -9.77 6.63
CA LYS A 176 3.70 -8.59 6.89
C LYS A 176 5.01 -8.68 6.10
N VAL A 177 5.43 -7.56 5.54
CA VAL A 177 6.72 -7.42 4.86
C VAL A 177 7.53 -6.37 5.60
N SER A 178 8.45 -6.83 6.44
CA SER A 178 9.32 -5.99 7.28
C SER A 178 10.78 -6.29 6.96
N PRO A 179 11.35 -5.60 5.96
CA PRO A 179 12.70 -5.88 5.51
C PRO A 179 13.75 -5.50 6.58
N ILE A 180 14.85 -6.24 6.59
CA ILE A 180 16.01 -5.91 7.42
C ILE A 180 16.86 -4.88 6.68
N VAL A 181 17.16 -3.78 7.34
CA VAL A 181 18.03 -2.72 6.81
C VAL A 181 19.38 -2.84 7.51
N TYR A 182 20.42 -3.04 6.73
CA TYR A 182 21.80 -3.14 7.20
C TYR A 182 22.52 -1.79 7.11
#